data_9cae32426c03d90fa1a0e9fb2b41d5d4
#
_entry.id   9cae32426c03d90fa1a0e9fb2b41d5d4
#
_cell.length_a   1.000
_cell.length_b   1.000
_cell.length_c   1.000
_cell.angle_alpha   90.00
_cell.angle_beta   90.00
_cell.angle_gamma   90.00
#
_symmetry.space_group_name_H-M   'P 1'
#
loop_
_entity.id
_entity.type
_entity.pdbx_description
1 polymer ?
#
loop_
_entity_poly.entity_id
_entity_poly.type
_entity_poly.pdbx_seq_one_letter_code
_entity_poly.pdbx_strand_id
1 'polypeptide(L)'
;MTTLQRDPYDTHDAPGSPGGPVTLDRRDGPYGEVVLRRRGTGDGAVHEIIANGCFLMDTSDGRSERVLVDAALAALPADRAEPAVLIGGLGVGFSLARAAEEPRWGRITVVEREPAVIGWHRAGPLGGISARALADPRTEIVEGDLLGILGHAHASPAARYDALCLDIDNGPDWTVTESNDGLYSPAGLAACRERLTPGGVLAVWSARPSARFEQALRNAGFEGVRTEEIAVARGVPDVVHLGQRAA
;
A
#
# COMPACT_ATOMS: atom_id res chain seq x y z
N MET A 1 9.08 30.80 16.65
CA MET A 1 7.75 30.34 17.12
C MET A 1 7.15 29.55 15.97
N THR A 2 7.36 28.24 15.98
CA THR A 2 6.86 27.33 14.93
C THR A 2 5.48 26.87 15.39
N THR A 3 4.46 27.32 14.69
CA THR A 3 3.07 26.91 14.93
C THR A 3 2.96 25.46 14.46
N LEU A 4 2.82 24.53 15.40
CA LEU A 4 2.46 23.15 15.12
C LEU A 4 1.07 23.15 14.47
N GLN A 5 1.04 22.82 13.20
CA GLN A 5 -0.21 22.63 12.46
C GLN A 5 -0.85 21.34 13.00
N ARG A 6 -2.01 21.45 13.63
CA ARG A 6 -2.78 20.30 14.13
C ARG A 6 -3.13 19.40 12.96
N ASP A 7 -2.84 18.11 13.13
CA ASP A 7 -3.28 17.04 12.25
C ASP A 7 -4.82 17.07 12.15
N PRO A 8 -5.42 17.15 10.95
CA PRO A 8 -6.88 17.15 10.79
C PRO A 8 -7.54 15.83 11.24
N TYR A 9 -6.76 14.79 11.53
CA TYR A 9 -7.23 13.48 12.01
C TYR A 9 -7.05 13.29 13.53
N ASP A 10 -6.54 14.29 14.26
CA ASP A 10 -6.39 14.25 15.72
C ASP A 10 -7.78 14.42 16.40
N THR A 11 -8.61 13.39 16.25
CA THR A 11 -9.82 13.23 17.06
C THR A 11 -9.45 12.53 18.36
N HIS A 12 -8.92 13.27 19.33
CA HIS A 12 -8.87 12.84 20.71
C HIS A 12 -10.31 12.71 21.27
N ASP A 13 -11.02 11.66 20.88
CA ASP A 13 -12.17 11.22 21.63
C ASP A 13 -11.67 10.50 22.90
N ALA A 14 -12.03 11.05 24.05
CA ALA A 14 -11.69 10.47 25.35
C ALA A 14 -12.18 9.01 25.40
N PRO A 15 -11.39 8.05 25.88
CA PRO A 15 -11.81 6.67 26.01
C PRO A 15 -13.02 6.61 26.99
N GLY A 16 -14.15 6.11 26.48
CA GLY A 16 -15.34 5.86 27.30
C GLY A 16 -16.61 6.59 26.91
N SER A 17 -16.65 7.40 25.85
CA SER A 17 -17.92 7.97 25.37
C SER A 17 -18.81 6.89 24.74
N PRO A 18 -20.14 6.86 25.01
CA PRO A 18 -21.05 5.97 24.32
C PRO A 18 -20.98 6.21 22.79
N GLY A 19 -20.50 5.21 22.04
CA GLY A 19 -20.31 5.31 20.58
C GLY A 19 -18.92 5.73 20.12
N GLY A 20 -17.95 5.94 21.02
CA GLY A 20 -16.54 6.21 20.67
C GLY A 20 -15.83 5.00 20.04
N PRO A 21 -14.63 5.21 19.47
CA PRO A 21 -13.87 4.13 18.88
C PRO A 21 -13.44 3.07 19.92
N VAL A 22 -13.52 1.80 19.52
CA VAL A 22 -13.19 0.64 20.37
C VAL A 22 -11.96 -0.03 19.84
N THR A 23 -10.92 -0.18 20.67
CA THR A 23 -9.75 -0.99 20.35
C THR A 23 -10.16 -2.46 20.33
N LEU A 24 -9.99 -3.12 19.17
CA LEU A 24 -10.27 -4.53 18.97
C LEU A 24 -9.05 -5.40 19.26
N ASP A 25 -7.87 -4.94 18.85
CA ASP A 25 -6.60 -5.60 19.09
C ASP A 25 -5.47 -4.55 19.18
N ARG A 26 -4.43 -4.88 19.95
CA ARG A 26 -3.21 -4.07 20.11
C ARG A 26 -2.03 -5.01 20.22
N ARG A 27 -1.01 -4.81 19.41
CA ARG A 27 0.19 -5.62 19.38
C ARG A 27 1.44 -4.74 19.40
N ASP A 28 2.43 -5.17 20.16
CA ASP A 28 3.80 -4.68 20.06
C ASP A 28 4.53 -5.60 19.08
N GLY A 29 4.74 -5.10 17.87
CA GLY A 29 5.43 -5.81 16.80
C GLY A 29 6.91 -5.41 16.69
N PRO A 30 7.65 -6.02 15.76
CA PRO A 30 9.07 -5.71 15.54
C PRO A 30 9.32 -4.27 15.04
N TYR A 31 8.29 -3.60 14.57
CA TYR A 31 8.36 -2.22 14.03
C TYR A 31 7.60 -1.21 14.89
N GLY A 32 7.23 -1.59 16.11
CA GLY A 32 6.50 -0.79 17.06
C GLY A 32 5.07 -1.25 17.31
N GLU A 33 4.27 -0.39 17.91
CA GLU A 33 2.88 -0.70 18.24
C GLU A 33 1.99 -0.64 16.99
N VAL A 34 1.12 -1.65 16.82
CA VAL A 34 0.04 -1.61 15.83
C VAL A 34 -1.30 -1.92 16.52
N VAL A 35 -2.32 -1.14 16.18
CA VAL A 35 -3.65 -1.18 16.79
C VAL A 35 -4.72 -1.31 15.71
N LEU A 36 -5.63 -2.25 15.91
CA LEU A 36 -6.89 -2.31 15.17
C LEU A 36 -8.00 -1.72 16.03
N ARG A 37 -8.65 -0.72 15.52
CA ARG A 37 -9.74 -0.01 16.18
C ARG A 37 -11.00 -0.07 15.33
N ARG A 38 -12.16 -0.11 15.97
CA ARG A 38 -13.46 -0.02 15.30
C ARG A 38 -14.17 1.26 15.71
N ARG A 39 -14.69 1.98 14.73
CA ARG A 39 -15.58 3.12 14.90
C ARG A 39 -16.97 2.75 14.39
N GLY A 40 -18.00 3.11 15.12
CA GLY A 40 -19.37 2.75 14.79
C GLY A 40 -19.74 1.29 15.13
N THR A 41 -20.93 0.87 14.76
CA THR A 41 -21.51 -0.45 15.05
C THR A 41 -22.30 -0.98 13.85
N GLY A 42 -22.56 -2.30 13.81
CA GLY A 42 -23.32 -2.95 12.73
C GLY A 42 -22.60 -2.87 11.39
N ASP A 43 -23.37 -2.90 10.30
CA ASP A 43 -22.85 -2.93 8.93
C ASP A 43 -22.13 -1.64 8.50
N GLY A 44 -22.33 -0.54 9.24
CA GLY A 44 -21.61 0.72 9.03
C GLY A 44 -20.33 0.87 9.86
N ALA A 45 -19.88 -0.19 10.54
CA ALA A 45 -18.66 -0.14 11.33
C ALA A 45 -17.43 0.04 10.44
N VAL A 46 -16.56 0.97 10.81
CA VAL A 46 -15.30 1.25 10.14
C VAL A 46 -14.16 0.70 11.00
N HIS A 47 -13.27 -0.07 10.39
CA HIS A 47 -12.05 -0.54 11.03
C HIS A 47 -10.88 0.35 10.65
N GLU A 48 -10.06 0.70 11.62
CA GLU A 48 -8.94 1.64 11.49
C GLU A 48 -7.66 0.96 11.91
N ILE A 49 -6.59 1.12 11.13
CA ILE A 49 -5.24 0.70 11.47
C ILE A 49 -4.44 1.92 11.92
N ILE A 50 -3.84 1.80 13.11
CA ILE A 50 -3.00 2.82 13.73
C ILE A 50 -1.65 2.18 14.01
N ALA A 51 -0.55 2.79 13.58
CA ALA A 51 0.80 2.35 13.86
C ALA A 51 1.57 3.46 14.59
N ASN A 52 2.21 3.12 15.70
CA ASN A 52 3.00 4.05 16.51
C ASN A 52 2.24 5.34 16.87
N GLY A 53 0.94 5.20 17.14
CA GLY A 53 0.06 6.33 17.44
C GLY A 53 -0.41 7.14 16.23
N CYS A 54 0.05 6.85 15.02
CA CYS A 54 -0.35 7.52 13.78
C CYS A 54 -1.45 6.71 13.07
N PHE A 55 -2.52 7.39 12.66
CA PHE A 55 -3.52 6.80 11.77
C PHE A 55 -2.89 6.50 10.41
N LEU A 56 -3.08 5.27 9.92
CA LEU A 56 -2.62 4.87 8.60
C LEU A 56 -3.76 4.85 7.59
N MET A 57 -4.81 4.10 7.87
CA MET A 57 -5.94 3.90 6.95
C MET A 57 -7.17 3.33 7.66
N ASP A 58 -8.30 3.34 6.97
CA ASP A 58 -9.52 2.71 7.44
C ASP A 58 -10.33 2.04 6.32
N THR A 59 -11.42 1.38 6.70
CA THR A 59 -12.29 0.65 5.77
C THR A 59 -13.43 1.50 5.20
N SER A 60 -13.40 2.83 5.33
CA SER A 60 -14.50 3.70 4.89
C SER A 60 -14.49 3.97 3.37
N ASP A 61 -13.30 4.09 2.79
CA ASP A 61 -13.14 4.38 1.36
C ASP A 61 -11.89 3.68 0.81
N GLY A 62 -12.06 2.68 -0.02
CA GLY A 62 -10.96 1.95 -0.68
C GLY A 62 -10.72 2.39 -2.12
N ARG A 63 -11.10 3.60 -2.49
CA ARG A 63 -11.04 4.08 -3.88
C ARG A 63 -9.62 4.21 -4.36
N SER A 64 -8.76 4.83 -3.57
CA SER A 64 -7.38 5.13 -3.93
C SER A 64 -6.55 3.84 -4.11
N GLU A 65 -6.75 2.87 -3.24
CA GLU A 65 -6.08 1.55 -3.31
C GLU A 65 -6.53 0.75 -4.53
N ARG A 66 -7.81 0.86 -4.92
CA ARG A 66 -8.29 0.23 -6.16
C ARG A 66 -7.72 0.89 -7.40
N VAL A 67 -7.68 2.23 -7.43
CA VAL A 67 -7.08 2.99 -8.54
C VAL A 67 -5.60 2.67 -8.68
N LEU A 68 -4.86 2.47 -7.59
CA LEU A 68 -3.44 2.06 -7.62
C LEU A 68 -3.24 0.81 -8.49
N VAL A 69 -4.06 -0.23 -8.25
CA VAL A 69 -3.98 -1.50 -8.97
C VAL A 69 -4.45 -1.36 -10.43
N ASP A 70 -5.54 -0.61 -10.65
CA ASP A 70 -6.09 -0.38 -11.98
C ASP A 70 -5.15 0.43 -12.86
N ALA A 71 -4.55 1.50 -12.34
CA ALA A 71 -3.58 2.33 -13.04
C ALA A 71 -2.31 1.56 -13.41
N ALA A 72 -1.83 0.71 -12.51
CA ALA A 72 -0.69 -0.15 -12.80
C ALA A 72 -0.97 -1.11 -13.96
N LEU A 73 -2.13 -1.79 -13.94
CA LEU A 73 -2.53 -2.70 -15.00
C LEU A 73 -2.77 -1.98 -16.34
N ALA A 74 -3.40 -0.81 -16.30
CA ALA A 74 -3.66 0.00 -17.50
C ALA A 74 -2.37 0.51 -18.17
N ALA A 75 -1.30 0.68 -17.40
CA ALA A 75 0.01 1.11 -17.91
C ALA A 75 0.82 -0.04 -18.52
N LEU A 76 0.44 -1.30 -18.30
CA LEU A 76 1.08 -2.44 -18.94
C LEU A 76 0.63 -2.61 -20.39
N PRO A 77 1.47 -3.16 -21.28
CA PRO A 77 1.07 -3.54 -22.62
C PRO A 77 -0.20 -4.42 -22.60
N ALA A 78 -1.15 -4.13 -23.49
CA ALA A 78 -2.44 -4.82 -23.52
C ALA A 78 -2.31 -6.32 -23.85
N ASP A 79 -1.27 -6.70 -24.55
CA ASP A 79 -0.94 -8.07 -24.97
C ASP A 79 -0.09 -8.83 -23.93
N ARG A 80 0.26 -8.20 -22.79
CA ARG A 80 0.95 -8.86 -21.69
C ARG A 80 0.05 -9.96 -21.13
N ALA A 81 0.41 -11.22 -21.38
CA ALA A 81 -0.35 -12.36 -20.90
C ALA A 81 -0.07 -12.63 -19.42
N GLU A 82 -1.11 -12.82 -18.63
CA GLU A 82 -1.10 -13.24 -17.23
C GLU A 82 -0.03 -12.48 -16.38
N PRO A 83 -0.04 -11.12 -16.37
CA PRO A 83 0.98 -10.36 -15.69
C PRO A 83 1.02 -10.66 -14.19
N ALA A 84 2.22 -10.60 -13.62
CA ALA A 84 2.44 -10.75 -12.18
C ALA A 84 2.49 -9.39 -11.49
N VAL A 85 1.73 -9.22 -10.39
CA VAL A 85 1.76 -8.02 -9.55
C VAL A 85 2.33 -8.34 -8.17
N LEU A 86 3.17 -7.44 -7.66
CA LEU A 86 3.50 -7.38 -6.25
C LEU A 86 2.85 -6.13 -5.65
N ILE A 87 2.11 -6.33 -4.56
CA ILE A 87 1.51 -5.28 -3.74
C ILE A 87 2.36 -5.16 -2.48
N GLY A 88 2.91 -3.98 -2.24
CA GLY A 88 3.62 -3.64 -1.01
C GLY A 88 2.67 -3.00 -0.02
N GLY A 89 2.45 -3.67 1.11
CA GLY A 89 1.44 -3.34 2.12
C GLY A 89 0.11 -4.09 1.90
N LEU A 90 -0.38 -4.73 2.94
CA LEU A 90 -1.71 -5.37 2.95
C LEU A 90 -2.78 -4.38 3.44
N GLY A 91 -2.43 -3.57 4.44
CA GLY A 91 -3.31 -2.58 5.03
C GLY A 91 -4.68 -3.14 5.41
N VAL A 92 -5.77 -2.51 5.00
CA VAL A 92 -7.14 -3.02 5.18
C VAL A 92 -7.59 -3.96 4.04
N GLY A 93 -6.77 -4.17 3.00
CA GLY A 93 -6.96 -5.21 1.99
C GLY A 93 -7.62 -4.79 0.68
N PHE A 94 -7.87 -3.52 0.44
CA PHE A 94 -8.56 -3.07 -0.78
C PHE A 94 -7.75 -3.29 -2.05
N SER A 95 -6.43 -3.03 -2.03
CA SER A 95 -5.53 -3.29 -3.17
C SER A 95 -5.52 -4.77 -3.53
N LEU A 96 -5.42 -5.67 -2.52
CA LEU A 96 -5.48 -7.12 -2.74
C LEU A 96 -6.84 -7.55 -3.27
N ALA A 97 -7.94 -7.07 -2.68
CA ALA A 97 -9.30 -7.41 -3.12
C ALA A 97 -9.50 -7.01 -4.59
N ARG A 98 -9.07 -5.80 -4.98
CA ARG A 98 -9.17 -5.33 -6.36
C ARG A 98 -8.32 -6.15 -7.33
N ALA A 99 -7.09 -6.51 -6.95
CA ALA A 99 -6.23 -7.34 -7.79
C ALA A 99 -6.87 -8.72 -8.05
N ALA A 100 -7.45 -9.35 -7.03
CA ALA A 100 -8.11 -10.65 -7.17
C ALA A 100 -9.40 -10.60 -8.01
N GLU A 101 -10.11 -9.46 -8.02
CA GLU A 101 -11.28 -9.24 -8.88
C GLU A 101 -10.91 -9.12 -10.37
N GLU A 102 -9.67 -8.76 -10.69
CA GLU A 102 -9.19 -8.56 -12.05
C GLU A 102 -8.61 -9.86 -12.63
N PRO A 103 -9.27 -10.47 -13.64
CA PRO A 103 -8.86 -11.77 -14.19
C PRO A 103 -7.57 -11.72 -15.00
N ARG A 104 -7.12 -10.53 -15.44
CA ARG A 104 -5.86 -10.40 -16.20
C ARG A 104 -4.62 -10.75 -15.38
N TRP A 105 -4.65 -10.52 -14.05
CA TRP A 105 -3.52 -10.87 -13.20
C TRP A 105 -3.32 -12.39 -13.15
N GLY A 106 -2.15 -12.87 -13.53
CA GLY A 106 -1.79 -14.30 -13.43
C GLY A 106 -1.23 -14.69 -12.08
N ARG A 107 -0.58 -13.76 -11.37
CA ARG A 107 -0.03 -13.95 -10.04
C ARG A 107 -0.12 -12.67 -9.22
N ILE A 108 -0.54 -12.81 -7.97
CA ILE A 108 -0.71 -11.70 -7.02
C ILE A 108 0.12 -12.03 -5.78
N THR A 109 1.17 -11.26 -5.52
CA THR A 109 1.99 -11.39 -4.32
C THR A 109 1.78 -10.14 -3.46
N VAL A 110 1.42 -10.32 -2.19
CA VAL A 110 1.36 -9.22 -1.23
C VAL A 110 2.49 -9.38 -0.23
N VAL A 111 3.25 -8.33 -0.01
CA VAL A 111 4.28 -8.27 1.03
C VAL A 111 3.76 -7.43 2.18
N GLU A 112 3.65 -8.02 3.37
CA GLU A 112 3.22 -7.34 4.59
C GLU A 112 4.20 -7.66 5.71
N ARG A 113 4.67 -6.63 6.40
CA ARG A 113 5.66 -6.82 7.46
C ARG A 113 5.07 -7.07 8.84
N GLU A 114 3.82 -6.63 9.07
CA GLU A 114 3.16 -6.73 10.37
C GLU A 114 2.35 -8.02 10.49
N PRO A 115 2.80 -9.02 11.28
CA PRO A 115 2.07 -10.29 11.43
C PRO A 115 0.65 -10.09 11.98
N ALA A 116 0.43 -9.05 12.79
CA ALA A 116 -0.88 -8.71 13.32
C ALA A 116 -1.86 -8.34 12.20
N VAL A 117 -1.43 -7.52 11.22
CA VAL A 117 -2.25 -7.15 10.06
C VAL A 117 -2.65 -8.40 9.28
N ILE A 118 -1.69 -9.29 8.98
CA ILE A 118 -1.98 -10.58 8.32
C ILE A 118 -3.01 -11.40 9.12
N GLY A 119 -2.84 -11.44 10.45
CA GLY A 119 -3.76 -12.14 11.35
C GLY A 119 -5.19 -11.59 11.31
N TRP A 120 -5.34 -10.27 11.25
CA TRP A 120 -6.65 -9.60 11.17
C TRP A 120 -7.41 -9.91 9.88
N HIS A 121 -6.72 -10.21 8.81
CA HIS A 121 -7.31 -10.68 7.55
C HIS A 121 -7.67 -12.16 7.57
N ARG A 122 -6.81 -13.02 8.15
CA ARG A 122 -7.00 -14.48 8.14
C ARG A 122 -8.09 -14.95 9.11
N ALA A 123 -8.17 -14.34 10.28
CA ALA A 123 -9.06 -14.78 11.37
C ALA A 123 -9.75 -13.62 12.11
N GLY A 124 -9.63 -12.39 11.60
CA GLY A 124 -10.11 -11.19 12.26
C GLY A 124 -11.12 -10.41 11.41
N PRO A 125 -11.46 -9.19 11.85
CA PRO A 125 -12.55 -8.42 11.26
C PRO A 125 -12.26 -7.86 9.86
N LEU A 126 -11.00 -7.85 9.39
CA LEU A 126 -10.66 -7.44 8.03
C LEU A 126 -10.92 -8.53 6.98
N GLY A 127 -11.20 -9.77 7.41
CA GLY A 127 -11.56 -10.88 6.52
C GLY A 127 -12.76 -10.58 5.61
N GLY A 128 -13.69 -9.75 6.04
CA GLY A 128 -14.84 -9.34 5.21
C GLY A 128 -14.44 -8.68 3.89
N ILE A 129 -13.28 -8.02 3.83
CA ILE A 129 -12.77 -7.37 2.61
C ILE A 129 -11.94 -8.36 1.78
N SER A 130 -11.09 -9.14 2.41
CA SER A 130 -10.01 -9.87 1.74
C SER A 130 -10.21 -11.38 1.62
N ALA A 131 -11.22 -11.99 2.29
CA ALA A 131 -11.36 -13.45 2.35
C ALA A 131 -11.41 -14.12 0.97
N ARG A 132 -12.12 -13.55 -0.01
CA ARG A 132 -12.17 -14.07 -1.38
C ARG A 132 -10.80 -14.01 -2.06
N ALA A 133 -10.10 -12.89 -1.87
CA ALA A 133 -8.78 -12.68 -2.44
C ALA A 133 -7.73 -13.59 -1.81
N LEU A 134 -7.80 -13.82 -0.51
CA LEU A 134 -6.93 -14.77 0.20
C LEU A 134 -7.17 -16.24 -0.19
N ALA A 135 -8.38 -16.56 -0.62
CA ALA A 135 -8.73 -17.90 -1.13
C ALA A 135 -8.42 -18.07 -2.63
N ASP A 136 -8.06 -17.01 -3.33
CA ASP A 136 -7.71 -17.05 -4.75
C ASP A 136 -6.36 -17.79 -4.94
N PRO A 137 -6.30 -18.85 -5.78
CA PRO A 137 -5.07 -19.61 -5.99
C PRO A 137 -3.92 -18.79 -6.60
N ARG A 138 -4.20 -17.62 -7.18
CA ARG A 138 -3.19 -16.69 -7.69
C ARG A 138 -2.52 -15.86 -6.60
N THR A 139 -3.10 -15.82 -5.38
CA THR A 139 -2.68 -14.95 -4.28
C THR A 139 -1.68 -15.65 -3.35
N GLU A 140 -0.58 -14.96 -3.07
CA GLU A 140 0.42 -15.32 -2.08
C GLU A 140 0.66 -14.14 -1.12
N ILE A 141 0.61 -14.40 0.20
CA ILE A 141 1.00 -13.41 1.23
C ILE A 141 2.39 -13.79 1.74
N VAL A 142 3.32 -12.87 1.57
CA VAL A 142 4.71 -12.97 2.07
C VAL A 142 4.85 -12.05 3.27
N GLU A 143 5.09 -12.65 4.44
CA GLU A 143 5.43 -11.90 5.65
C GLU A 143 6.90 -11.46 5.58
N GLY A 144 7.13 -10.15 5.64
CA GLY A 144 8.48 -9.61 5.62
C GLY A 144 8.57 -8.15 5.25
N ASP A 145 9.78 -7.60 5.40
CA ASP A 145 10.10 -6.24 4.98
C ASP A 145 10.27 -6.16 3.45
N LEU A 146 9.52 -5.26 2.83
CA LEU A 146 9.51 -5.10 1.38
C LEU A 146 10.89 -4.73 0.82
N LEU A 147 11.60 -3.80 1.47
CA LEU A 147 12.92 -3.37 0.99
C LEU A 147 13.93 -4.53 1.02
N GLY A 148 13.89 -5.33 2.09
CA GLY A 148 14.67 -6.56 2.18
C GLY A 148 14.33 -7.55 1.08
N ILE A 149 13.06 -7.78 0.80
CA ILE A 149 12.58 -8.69 -0.25
C ILE A 149 12.99 -8.19 -1.64
N LEU A 150 12.87 -6.90 -1.92
CA LEU A 150 13.30 -6.30 -3.19
C LEU A 150 14.82 -6.39 -3.37
N GLY A 151 15.61 -6.12 -2.32
CA GLY A 151 17.07 -6.13 -2.35
C GLY A 151 17.70 -7.52 -2.55
N HIS A 152 17.00 -8.60 -2.19
CA HIS A 152 17.49 -9.99 -2.38
C HIS A 152 17.33 -10.51 -3.81
N ALA A 153 17.12 -9.63 -4.81
CA ALA A 153 16.98 -9.98 -6.23
C ALA A 153 18.10 -10.84 -6.81
N HIS A 154 19.30 -10.73 -6.25
CA HIS A 154 20.46 -11.51 -6.72
C HIS A 154 20.37 -13.01 -6.36
N ALA A 155 19.49 -13.41 -5.46
CA ALA A 155 19.37 -14.79 -5.01
C ALA A 155 18.43 -15.66 -5.86
N SER A 156 17.51 -15.08 -6.66
CA SER A 156 16.66 -15.83 -7.59
C SER A 156 16.17 -14.96 -8.76
N PRO A 157 16.50 -15.30 -10.00
CA PRO A 157 15.95 -14.66 -11.19
C PRO A 157 14.42 -14.84 -11.32
N ALA A 158 13.84 -15.76 -10.57
CA ALA A 158 12.47 -16.24 -10.73
C ALA A 158 11.38 -15.29 -10.20
N ALA A 159 11.72 -14.20 -9.52
CA ALA A 159 10.73 -13.33 -8.89
C ALA A 159 10.76 -11.91 -9.47
N ARG A 160 10.55 -11.78 -10.78
CA ARG A 160 10.21 -10.48 -11.38
C ARG A 160 8.70 -10.34 -11.47
N TYR A 161 8.28 -9.08 -11.49
CA TYR A 161 6.88 -8.68 -11.56
C TYR A 161 6.68 -7.75 -12.75
N ASP A 162 5.48 -7.78 -13.30
CA ASP A 162 5.09 -6.85 -14.35
C ASP A 162 4.61 -5.52 -13.74
N ALA A 163 4.10 -5.56 -12.51
CA ALA A 163 3.78 -4.37 -11.76
C ALA A 163 4.22 -4.47 -10.30
N LEU A 164 4.69 -3.35 -9.75
CA LEU A 164 4.84 -3.12 -8.33
C LEU A 164 3.85 -2.02 -7.91
N CYS A 165 2.89 -2.35 -7.05
CA CYS A 165 1.90 -1.43 -6.48
C CYS A 165 2.28 -1.18 -5.02
N LEU A 166 2.79 0.00 -4.70
CA LEU A 166 3.28 0.34 -3.37
C LEU A 166 2.29 1.23 -2.65
N ASP A 167 1.69 0.68 -1.61
CA ASP A 167 0.74 1.33 -0.70
C ASP A 167 1.33 1.27 0.71
N ILE A 168 2.41 2.03 0.91
CA ILE A 168 3.20 2.01 2.14
C ILE A 168 3.27 3.40 2.72
N ASP A 169 2.90 3.54 3.98
CA ASP A 169 2.80 4.80 4.71
C ASP A 169 1.89 5.83 4.00
N ASN A 170 2.15 7.12 4.19
CA ASN A 170 1.43 8.22 3.56
C ASN A 170 2.08 8.69 2.25
N GLY A 171 3.01 7.90 1.70
CA GLY A 171 3.71 8.15 0.45
C GLY A 171 5.16 8.66 0.64
N PRO A 172 5.85 8.99 -0.47
CA PRO A 172 7.29 9.20 -0.49
C PRO A 172 7.79 10.44 0.26
N ASP A 173 6.92 11.43 0.50
CA ASP A 173 7.27 12.66 1.23
C ASP A 173 6.80 12.65 2.69
N TRP A 174 6.15 11.58 3.13
CA TRP A 174 5.66 11.45 4.51
C TRP A 174 5.62 9.98 4.92
N THR A 175 6.75 9.47 5.35
CA THR A 175 6.86 8.13 5.92
C THR A 175 6.56 8.17 7.42
N VAL A 176 5.72 7.25 7.89
CA VAL A 176 5.39 7.08 9.32
C VAL A 176 6.49 6.31 10.03
N THR A 177 7.18 5.45 9.27
CA THR A 177 8.27 4.63 9.78
C THR A 177 9.57 4.97 9.05
N GLU A 178 10.60 5.38 9.79
CA GLU A 178 11.91 5.80 9.22
C GLU A 178 12.55 4.74 8.30
N SER A 179 12.34 3.44 8.58
CA SER A 179 12.88 2.37 7.73
C SER A 179 12.29 2.38 6.32
N ASN A 180 11.11 2.96 6.10
CA ASN A 180 10.46 3.02 4.80
C ASN A 180 11.05 4.11 3.88
N ASP A 181 11.77 5.10 4.43
CA ASP A 181 12.47 6.12 3.63
C ASP A 181 13.44 5.49 2.62
N GLY A 182 14.03 4.36 2.99
CA GLY A 182 14.92 3.60 2.12
C GLY A 182 14.29 3.15 0.81
N LEU A 183 12.99 2.90 0.79
CA LEU A 183 12.24 2.45 -0.39
C LEU A 183 12.22 3.51 -1.50
N TYR A 184 12.09 4.77 -1.12
CA TYR A 184 12.02 5.92 -2.03
C TYR A 184 13.38 6.55 -2.31
N SER A 185 14.45 6.02 -1.71
CA SER A 185 15.83 6.41 -2.01
C SER A 185 16.26 5.98 -3.42
N PRO A 186 17.35 6.54 -3.99
CA PRO A 186 17.89 6.08 -5.27
C PRO A 186 18.17 4.57 -5.29
N ALA A 187 18.63 3.99 -4.17
CA ALA A 187 18.91 2.56 -4.06
C ALA A 187 17.62 1.74 -4.03
N GLY A 188 16.60 2.17 -3.29
CA GLY A 188 15.29 1.51 -3.24
C GLY A 188 14.58 1.56 -4.59
N LEU A 189 14.59 2.71 -5.28
CA LEU A 189 14.01 2.84 -6.61
C LEU A 189 14.77 1.98 -7.65
N ALA A 190 16.09 1.86 -7.53
CA ALA A 190 16.87 0.96 -8.38
C ALA A 190 16.48 -0.51 -8.12
N ALA A 191 16.30 -0.92 -6.85
CA ALA A 191 15.84 -2.25 -6.50
C ALA A 191 14.43 -2.53 -7.05
N CYS A 192 13.50 -1.58 -6.95
CA CYS A 192 12.18 -1.68 -7.58
C CYS A 192 12.31 -1.90 -9.09
N ARG A 193 13.14 -1.11 -9.77
CA ARG A 193 13.35 -1.23 -11.21
C ARG A 193 13.95 -2.58 -11.61
N GLU A 194 14.88 -3.12 -10.85
CA GLU A 194 15.47 -4.45 -11.10
C GLU A 194 14.47 -5.58 -10.93
N ARG A 195 13.49 -5.42 -10.05
CA ARG A 195 12.41 -6.39 -9.83
C ARG A 195 11.31 -6.36 -10.88
N LEU A 196 11.21 -5.31 -11.65
CA LEU A 196 10.27 -5.24 -12.77
C LEU A 196 10.79 -6.01 -13.97
N THR A 197 9.89 -6.59 -14.75
CA THR A 197 10.18 -7.08 -16.12
C THR A 197 10.43 -5.89 -17.05
N PRO A 198 11.08 -6.07 -18.22
CA PRO A 198 11.11 -5.04 -19.26
C PRO A 198 9.70 -4.56 -19.61
N GLY A 199 9.47 -3.26 -19.66
CA GLY A 199 8.14 -2.65 -19.83
C GLY A 199 7.23 -2.73 -18.60
N GLY A 200 7.73 -3.24 -17.46
CA GLY A 200 6.97 -3.31 -16.22
C GLY A 200 6.79 -1.95 -15.54
N VAL A 201 5.81 -1.84 -14.66
CA VAL A 201 5.32 -0.59 -14.07
C VAL A 201 5.54 -0.54 -12.56
N LEU A 202 6.09 0.57 -12.07
CA LEU A 202 6.04 0.95 -10.67
C LEU A 202 4.88 1.94 -10.49
N ALA A 203 3.96 1.63 -9.59
CA ALA A 203 2.87 2.49 -9.14
C ALA A 203 3.00 2.72 -7.63
N VAL A 204 3.00 3.98 -7.21
CA VAL A 204 3.17 4.37 -5.80
C VAL A 204 2.03 5.28 -5.41
N TRP A 205 1.26 4.87 -4.41
CA TRP A 205 0.24 5.72 -3.80
C TRP A 205 0.88 6.79 -2.92
N SER A 206 0.26 7.96 -2.88
CA SER A 206 0.64 9.04 -1.98
C SER A 206 -0.56 9.90 -1.61
N ALA A 207 -0.63 10.34 -0.35
CA ALA A 207 -1.66 11.25 0.15
C ALA A 207 -1.57 12.66 -0.45
N ARG A 208 -0.59 12.94 -1.28
CA ARG A 208 -0.42 14.22 -1.99
C ARG A 208 0.54 14.11 -3.17
N PRO A 209 0.41 14.99 -4.18
CA PRO A 209 1.36 15.06 -5.28
C PRO A 209 2.78 15.41 -4.81
N SER A 210 3.80 14.81 -5.46
CA SER A 210 5.22 15.07 -5.19
C SER A 210 6.03 15.20 -6.48
N ALA A 211 6.29 16.44 -6.90
CA ALA A 211 7.19 16.71 -8.03
C ALA A 211 8.63 16.23 -7.76
N ARG A 212 9.05 16.23 -6.47
CA ARG A 212 10.34 15.70 -6.04
C ARG A 212 10.43 14.20 -6.30
N PHE A 213 9.37 13.47 -5.97
CA PHE A 213 9.33 12.03 -6.20
C PHE A 213 9.27 11.67 -7.69
N GLU A 214 8.49 12.42 -8.49
CA GLU A 214 8.54 12.26 -9.95
C GLU A 214 9.95 12.44 -10.51
N GLN A 215 10.69 13.45 -10.02
CA GLN A 215 12.07 13.65 -10.44
C GLN A 215 12.97 12.51 -9.98
N ALA A 216 12.75 11.96 -8.78
CA ALA A 216 13.49 10.79 -8.29
C ALA A 216 13.24 9.56 -9.17
N LEU A 217 12.00 9.32 -9.62
CA LEU A 217 11.68 8.26 -10.58
C LEU A 217 12.44 8.43 -11.90
N ARG A 218 12.43 9.64 -12.47
CA ARG A 218 13.19 9.94 -13.70
C ARG A 218 14.70 9.70 -13.51
N ASN A 219 15.25 10.15 -12.39
CA ASN A 219 16.66 9.96 -12.06
C ASN A 219 17.03 8.48 -11.85
N ALA A 220 16.10 7.66 -11.37
CA ALA A 220 16.25 6.21 -11.24
C ALA A 220 16.10 5.46 -12.59
N GLY A 221 15.82 6.17 -13.68
CA GLY A 221 15.71 5.61 -15.02
C GLY A 221 14.35 4.98 -15.33
N PHE A 222 13.28 5.45 -14.67
CA PHE A 222 11.92 5.17 -15.10
C PHE A 222 11.51 6.12 -16.22
N GLU A 223 10.80 5.58 -17.21
CA GLU A 223 10.23 6.30 -18.34
C GLU A 223 8.74 6.54 -18.13
N GLY A 224 8.12 7.42 -18.93
CA GLY A 224 6.68 7.68 -18.88
C GLY A 224 6.17 8.14 -17.51
N VAL A 225 7.04 8.79 -16.70
CA VAL A 225 6.69 9.23 -15.34
C VAL A 225 5.54 10.21 -15.38
N ARG A 226 4.46 9.86 -14.69
CA ARG A 226 3.25 10.65 -14.57
C ARG A 226 2.59 10.45 -13.21
N THR A 227 1.68 11.34 -12.88
CA THR A 227 0.88 11.30 -11.65
C THR A 227 -0.60 11.35 -12.02
N GLU A 228 -1.38 10.45 -11.46
CA GLU A 228 -2.84 10.41 -11.60
C GLU A 228 -3.47 10.85 -10.28
N GLU A 229 -4.31 11.90 -10.35
CA GLU A 229 -5.00 12.44 -9.16
C GLU A 229 -6.30 11.69 -8.90
N ILE A 230 -6.57 11.42 -7.62
CA ILE A 230 -7.77 10.74 -7.14
C ILE A 230 -8.52 11.71 -6.23
N ALA A 231 -9.71 12.14 -6.65
CA ALA A 231 -10.52 13.05 -5.86
C ALA A 231 -10.93 12.41 -4.54
N VAL A 232 -10.58 13.06 -3.44
CA VAL A 232 -10.99 12.71 -2.08
C VAL A 232 -12.15 13.60 -1.62
N ALA A 233 -12.88 13.17 -0.58
CA ALA A 233 -14.04 13.92 -0.09
C ALA A 233 -13.67 15.31 0.45
N ARG A 234 -12.46 15.49 0.98
CA ARG A 234 -11.92 16.77 1.49
C ARG A 234 -10.41 16.76 1.43
N GLY A 235 -9.81 17.94 1.21
CA GLY A 235 -8.36 18.14 1.26
C GLY A 235 -7.69 18.08 -0.11
N VAL A 236 -6.39 17.78 -0.09
CA VAL A 236 -5.58 17.57 -1.29
C VAL A 236 -5.93 16.20 -1.87
N PRO A 237 -6.04 16.04 -3.20
CA PRO A 237 -6.30 14.73 -3.78
C PRO A 237 -5.18 13.74 -3.47
N ASP A 238 -5.57 12.48 -3.24
CA ASP A 238 -4.63 11.37 -3.29
C ASP A 238 -4.09 11.22 -4.71
N VAL A 239 -2.94 10.60 -4.84
CA VAL A 239 -2.34 10.40 -6.15
C VAL A 239 -1.73 9.00 -6.28
N VAL A 240 -1.63 8.55 -7.53
CA VAL A 240 -0.77 7.44 -7.93
C VAL A 240 0.34 7.98 -8.83
N HIS A 241 1.57 7.88 -8.36
CA HIS A 241 2.75 8.12 -9.19
C HIS A 241 3.09 6.86 -9.98
N LEU A 242 3.27 6.98 -11.27
CA LEU A 242 3.57 5.90 -12.19
C LEU A 242 4.91 6.12 -12.87
N GLY A 243 5.68 5.05 -13.04
CA GLY A 243 6.89 5.03 -13.83
C GLY A 243 7.09 3.66 -14.47
N GLN A 244 7.57 3.59 -15.69
CA GLN A 244 7.76 2.37 -16.44
C GLN A 244 9.25 2.04 -16.57
N ARG A 245 9.62 0.77 -16.36
CA ARG A 245 10.93 0.28 -16.73
C ARG A 245 11.02 0.20 -18.25
N ALA A 246 12.11 0.71 -18.85
CA ALA A 246 12.39 0.54 -20.27
C ALA A 246 12.25 -0.92 -20.73
N ALA A 247 11.77 -1.10 -21.98
CA ALA A 247 11.56 -2.41 -22.60
C ALA A 247 12.87 -3.17 -22.88
#